data_70837e8089e2541a9ac270c30b1f28dd
#
_entry.id   70837e8089e2541a9ac270c30b1f28dd
#
_cell.length_a   1.000
_cell.length_b   1.000
_cell.length_c   1.000
_cell.angle_alpha   90.00
_cell.angle_beta   90.00
_cell.angle_gamma   90.00
#
_symmetry.space_group_name_H-M   'P 1'
#
loop_
_entity.id
_entity.type
_entity.pdbx_description
1 polymer ?
#
loop_
_entity_poly.entity_id
_entity_poly.type
_entity_poly.pdbx_seq_one_letter_code
_entity_poly.pdbx_strand_id
1 'polypeptide(L)'
;MGNLKEYSKEIKETAANLRIIDDALFRLMGEKPGVCEEILRTLLDMPQLQVVKVSVQSVVQSFQREITLDALCVTQDGRYCNVEVQKGNSNDDIRRTRFHAAALTAKYTPKGTDFKNVPDVTIVYISEYDVLKNNQTVTHVTRCMKNDGSYIPVKDGEDIIFANTCVNDGSDKSELMQLMLNKEAFYNEKFPQISNAINYFKETEGGQSEMCKIVEDYAKEYAKSSIQEAIEAKKLAEEAKRLMEAEQRKAEDAKRKAEDAKREADEEKRKADEEKRKAKEAKCKADKAIEKNNRLIVNVLSGRSYEQAAEVLGISVEEVKQAEVMLKKN
;
A
#
# COMPACT_ATOMS: atom_id res chain seq x y z
N MET A 1 -29.37 -0.08 -32.23
CA MET A 1 -30.05 0.75 -31.23
C MET A 1 -30.99 -0.17 -30.44
N GLY A 2 -30.79 -0.31 -29.13
CA GLY A 2 -31.68 -1.11 -28.28
C GLY A 2 -33.04 -0.45 -28.19
N ASN A 3 -34.09 -1.26 -28.07
CA ASN A 3 -35.43 -0.74 -27.87
C ASN A 3 -35.63 -0.38 -26.40
N LEU A 4 -35.97 0.87 -26.07
CA LEU A 4 -36.20 1.35 -24.69
C LEU A 4 -37.16 0.43 -23.88
N LYS A 5 -38.06 -0.29 -24.54
CA LYS A 5 -39.00 -1.24 -23.92
C LYS A 5 -38.29 -2.46 -23.31
N GLU A 6 -37.08 -2.80 -23.73
CA GLU A 6 -36.33 -4.00 -23.28
C GLU A 6 -35.63 -3.83 -21.91
N TYR A 7 -35.42 -2.58 -21.45
CA TYR A 7 -34.77 -2.32 -20.19
C TYR A 7 -35.69 -2.46 -18.98
N SER A 8 -35.18 -2.95 -17.86
CA SER A 8 -35.90 -3.04 -16.60
C SER A 8 -36.34 -1.66 -16.09
N LYS A 9 -37.36 -1.64 -15.23
CA LYS A 9 -37.82 -0.40 -14.59
C LYS A 9 -36.71 0.29 -13.78
N GLU A 10 -35.90 -0.49 -13.06
CA GLU A 10 -34.80 0.00 -12.25
C GLU A 10 -33.72 0.68 -13.08
N ILE A 11 -33.36 0.09 -14.25
CA ILE A 11 -32.38 0.70 -15.17
C ILE A 11 -32.92 2.03 -15.70
N LYS A 12 -34.19 2.09 -16.09
CA LYS A 12 -34.85 3.32 -16.58
C LYS A 12 -34.88 4.41 -15.52
N GLU A 13 -35.25 4.07 -14.29
CA GLU A 13 -35.27 5.02 -13.17
C GLU A 13 -33.86 5.53 -12.82
N THR A 14 -32.87 4.65 -12.83
CA THR A 14 -31.47 5.02 -12.63
C THR A 14 -30.98 5.95 -13.73
N ALA A 15 -31.22 5.61 -14.99
CA ALA A 15 -30.82 6.42 -16.14
C ALA A 15 -31.49 7.80 -16.13
N ALA A 16 -32.79 7.86 -15.81
CA ALA A 16 -33.52 9.13 -15.72
C ALA A 16 -32.95 10.06 -14.63
N ASN A 17 -32.43 9.52 -13.53
CA ASN A 17 -31.86 10.27 -12.42
C ASN A 17 -30.40 10.66 -12.59
N LEU A 18 -29.72 10.25 -13.67
CA LEU A 18 -28.33 10.65 -13.92
C LEU A 18 -28.22 12.17 -14.12
N ARG A 19 -27.17 12.76 -13.53
CA ARG A 19 -26.77 14.15 -13.68
C ARG A 19 -25.55 14.23 -14.59
N ILE A 20 -25.24 15.38 -15.13
CA ILE A 20 -24.08 15.53 -16.03
C ILE A 20 -22.77 15.14 -15.32
N ILE A 21 -22.64 15.43 -14.01
CA ILE A 21 -21.48 15.08 -13.20
C ILE A 21 -21.37 13.57 -12.88
N ASP A 22 -22.39 12.79 -13.16
CA ASP A 22 -22.33 11.34 -13.02
C ASP A 22 -21.52 10.76 -14.20
N ASP A 23 -20.46 10.02 -13.90
CA ASP A 23 -19.50 9.49 -14.86
C ASP A 23 -20.19 8.84 -16.09
N ALA A 24 -21.23 8.05 -15.86
CA ALA A 24 -21.99 7.40 -16.95
C ALA A 24 -22.61 8.40 -17.93
N LEU A 25 -23.24 9.50 -17.45
CA LEU A 25 -23.83 10.50 -18.32
C LEU A 25 -22.76 11.42 -18.89
N PHE A 26 -21.75 11.81 -18.10
CA PHE A 26 -20.65 12.62 -18.58
C PHE A 26 -19.92 11.97 -19.77
N ARG A 27 -19.67 10.67 -19.70
CA ARG A 27 -19.11 9.89 -20.80
C ARG A 27 -19.93 10.05 -22.10
N LEU A 28 -21.24 9.89 -22.04
CA LEU A 28 -22.13 10.08 -23.20
C LEU A 28 -22.16 11.53 -23.69
N MET A 29 -22.21 12.48 -22.76
CA MET A 29 -22.21 13.92 -23.05
C MET A 29 -20.91 14.34 -23.73
N GLY A 30 -19.76 13.85 -23.24
CA GLY A 30 -18.42 14.16 -23.77
C GLY A 30 -18.22 13.72 -25.22
N GLU A 31 -18.96 12.70 -25.68
CA GLU A 31 -18.95 12.28 -27.10
C GLU A 31 -19.71 13.24 -28.01
N LYS A 32 -20.58 14.10 -27.48
CA LYS A 32 -21.34 15.04 -28.30
C LYS A 32 -20.49 16.24 -28.70
N PRO A 33 -20.60 16.67 -29.96
CA PRO A 33 -19.84 17.82 -30.47
C PRO A 33 -20.04 19.07 -29.60
N GLY A 34 -18.95 19.74 -29.26
CA GLY A 34 -18.97 21.01 -28.57
C GLY A 34 -19.13 20.97 -27.05
N VAL A 35 -19.58 19.86 -26.43
CA VAL A 35 -19.77 19.79 -24.97
C VAL A 35 -18.46 20.03 -24.22
N CYS A 36 -17.42 19.25 -24.49
CA CYS A 36 -16.11 19.45 -23.85
C CYS A 36 -15.51 20.82 -24.20
N GLU A 37 -15.74 21.33 -25.41
CA GLU A 37 -15.28 22.63 -25.84
C GLU A 37 -15.91 23.75 -25.01
N GLU A 38 -17.24 23.73 -24.76
CA GLU A 38 -17.91 24.71 -23.91
C GLU A 38 -17.38 24.66 -22.48
N ILE A 39 -17.19 23.47 -21.92
CA ILE A 39 -16.59 23.29 -20.58
C ILE A 39 -15.19 23.91 -20.53
N LEU A 40 -14.33 23.58 -21.48
CA LEU A 40 -12.96 24.07 -21.51
C LEU A 40 -12.89 25.57 -21.73
N ARG A 41 -13.68 26.14 -22.67
CA ARG A 41 -13.75 27.59 -22.90
C ARG A 41 -14.09 28.36 -21.63
N THR A 42 -15.09 27.86 -20.89
CA THR A 42 -15.59 28.51 -19.69
C THR A 42 -14.59 28.41 -18.54
N LEU A 43 -14.09 27.21 -18.23
CA LEU A 43 -13.25 27.00 -17.07
C LEU A 43 -11.83 27.55 -17.23
N LEU A 44 -11.31 27.61 -18.48
CA LEU A 44 -9.99 28.12 -18.79
C LEU A 44 -9.98 29.62 -19.17
N ASP A 45 -11.15 30.28 -19.23
CA ASP A 45 -11.29 31.68 -19.74
C ASP A 45 -10.73 31.82 -21.17
N MET A 46 -10.93 30.80 -22.03
CA MET A 46 -10.40 30.75 -23.39
C MET A 46 -11.55 30.68 -24.42
N PRO A 47 -12.28 31.77 -24.71
CA PRO A 47 -13.47 31.73 -25.55
C PRO A 47 -13.20 31.31 -26.99
N GLN A 48 -11.95 31.43 -27.46
CA GLN A 48 -11.52 31.05 -28.80
C GLN A 48 -10.95 29.61 -28.88
N LEU A 49 -10.88 28.89 -27.75
CA LEU A 49 -10.38 27.52 -27.73
C LEU A 49 -11.24 26.65 -28.66
N GLN A 50 -10.58 25.83 -29.46
CA GLN A 50 -11.24 24.86 -30.35
C GLN A 50 -10.75 23.45 -30.02
N VAL A 51 -11.68 22.54 -29.83
CA VAL A 51 -11.41 21.11 -29.62
C VAL A 51 -11.52 20.40 -30.97
N VAL A 52 -10.42 19.81 -31.42
CA VAL A 52 -10.36 19.10 -32.71
C VAL A 52 -10.64 17.60 -32.54
N LYS A 53 -10.46 17.06 -31.35
CA LYS A 53 -10.71 15.65 -31.05
C LYS A 53 -11.10 15.46 -29.59
N VAL A 54 -12.11 14.62 -29.36
CA VAL A 54 -12.47 14.09 -28.04
C VAL A 54 -12.36 12.56 -28.07
N SER A 55 -11.85 11.98 -26.98
CA SER A 55 -11.80 10.55 -26.78
C SER A 55 -12.20 10.27 -25.32
N VAL A 56 -13.39 9.71 -25.12
CA VAL A 56 -13.89 9.34 -23.80
C VAL A 56 -13.32 7.99 -23.37
N GLN A 57 -13.19 7.77 -22.06
CA GLN A 57 -12.65 6.54 -21.46
C GLN A 57 -11.31 6.12 -22.07
N SER A 58 -10.47 7.12 -22.34
CA SER A 58 -9.16 6.87 -22.92
C SER A 58 -8.21 6.22 -21.93
N VAL A 59 -7.73 5.03 -22.27
CA VAL A 59 -6.76 4.30 -21.45
C VAL A 59 -5.35 4.82 -21.72
N VAL A 60 -4.68 5.21 -20.66
CA VAL A 60 -3.26 5.59 -20.65
C VAL A 60 -2.50 4.56 -19.83
N GLN A 61 -1.66 3.78 -20.49
CA GLN A 61 -0.73 2.87 -19.82
C GLN A 61 0.51 3.65 -19.39
N SER A 62 0.80 3.63 -18.09
CA SER A 62 2.10 4.01 -17.55
C SER A 62 2.88 2.73 -17.18
N PHE A 63 4.15 2.87 -16.79
CA PHE A 63 5.05 1.72 -16.53
C PHE A 63 4.48 0.68 -15.55
N GLN A 64 3.62 1.06 -14.61
CA GLN A 64 3.11 0.16 -13.56
C GLN A 64 1.61 0.33 -13.26
N ARG A 65 0.98 1.36 -13.81
CA ARG A 65 -0.43 1.66 -13.54
C ARG A 65 -1.13 2.13 -14.80
N GLU A 66 -2.26 1.52 -15.07
CA GLU A 66 -3.21 2.00 -16.08
C GLU A 66 -4.11 3.06 -15.46
N ILE A 67 -4.42 4.10 -16.20
CA ILE A 67 -5.42 5.10 -15.87
C ILE A 67 -6.43 5.21 -17.00
N THR A 68 -7.69 5.39 -16.64
CA THR A 68 -8.76 5.72 -17.58
C THR A 68 -9.08 7.20 -17.40
N LEU A 69 -9.14 7.93 -18.49
CA LEU A 69 -9.46 9.36 -18.53
C LEU A 69 -10.91 9.52 -18.99
N ASP A 70 -11.70 10.34 -18.26
CA ASP A 70 -13.12 10.50 -18.58
C ASP A 70 -13.31 11.12 -19.96
N ALA A 71 -12.70 12.27 -20.25
CA ALA A 71 -12.69 12.88 -21.56
C ALA A 71 -11.34 13.53 -21.88
N LEU A 72 -10.60 12.92 -22.81
CA LEU A 72 -9.37 13.48 -23.34
C LEU A 72 -9.67 14.29 -24.60
N CYS A 73 -9.38 15.57 -24.56
CA CYS A 73 -9.55 16.54 -25.62
C CYS A 73 -8.18 16.93 -26.22
N VAL A 74 -8.10 17.07 -27.52
CA VAL A 74 -6.97 17.70 -28.21
C VAL A 74 -7.46 19.00 -28.81
N THR A 75 -6.80 20.10 -28.49
CA THR A 75 -7.13 21.42 -28.99
C THR A 75 -6.41 21.73 -30.30
N GLN A 76 -6.86 22.76 -31.04
CA GLN A 76 -6.28 23.18 -32.31
C GLN A 76 -4.82 23.59 -32.18
N ASP A 77 -4.41 24.16 -31.05
CA ASP A 77 -3.03 24.54 -30.73
C ASP A 77 -2.16 23.35 -30.25
N GLY A 78 -2.71 22.13 -30.23
CA GLY A 78 -1.97 20.91 -29.90
C GLY A 78 -1.91 20.57 -28.40
N ARG A 79 -2.62 21.29 -27.55
CA ARG A 79 -2.71 21.03 -26.13
C ARG A 79 -3.56 19.77 -25.85
N TYR A 80 -3.18 18.98 -24.87
CA TYR A 80 -3.96 17.85 -24.36
C TYR A 80 -4.69 18.27 -23.09
N CYS A 81 -6.03 18.30 -23.16
CA CYS A 81 -6.88 18.63 -22.01
C CYS A 81 -7.62 17.39 -21.56
N ASN A 82 -7.46 16.98 -20.31
CA ASN A 82 -8.26 15.93 -19.71
C ASN A 82 -9.33 16.54 -18.82
N VAL A 83 -10.60 16.25 -19.07
CA VAL A 83 -11.73 16.65 -18.22
C VAL A 83 -12.16 15.45 -17.42
N GLU A 84 -12.06 15.55 -16.10
CA GLU A 84 -12.42 14.52 -15.13
C GLU A 84 -13.62 14.98 -14.30
N VAL A 85 -14.53 14.07 -13.98
CA VAL A 85 -15.68 14.32 -13.09
C VAL A 85 -15.59 13.42 -11.86
N GLN A 86 -15.82 13.97 -10.66
CA GLN A 86 -15.67 13.23 -9.42
C GLN A 86 -16.76 13.56 -8.39
N LYS A 87 -17.47 12.53 -7.93
CA LYS A 87 -18.51 12.66 -6.89
C LYS A 87 -18.00 12.39 -5.48
N GLY A 88 -17.21 11.34 -5.33
CA GLY A 88 -16.71 10.89 -4.02
C GLY A 88 -15.35 11.47 -3.69
N ASN A 89 -15.17 11.95 -2.46
CA ASN A 89 -13.88 12.44 -1.98
C ASN A 89 -13.05 11.27 -1.44
N SER A 90 -12.00 10.89 -2.17
CA SER A 90 -11.03 9.86 -1.77
C SER A 90 -9.79 10.44 -1.08
N ASN A 91 -9.70 11.78 -0.93
CA ASN A 91 -8.54 12.50 -0.38
C ASN A 91 -7.22 12.29 -1.16
N ASP A 92 -7.29 11.86 -2.41
CA ASP A 92 -6.13 11.65 -3.28
C ASP A 92 -6.10 12.58 -4.51
N ASP A 93 -7.06 13.47 -4.64
CA ASP A 93 -7.35 14.29 -5.82
C ASP A 93 -6.13 15.06 -6.35
N ILE A 94 -5.40 15.76 -5.49
CA ILE A 94 -4.20 16.52 -5.86
C ILE A 94 -3.08 15.61 -6.40
N ARG A 95 -2.96 14.39 -5.86
CA ARG A 95 -1.96 13.43 -6.33
C ARG A 95 -2.41 12.76 -7.60
N ARG A 96 -3.71 12.51 -7.74
CA ARG A 96 -4.34 11.94 -8.93
C ARG A 96 -4.17 12.87 -10.12
N THR A 97 -4.53 14.15 -10.02
CA THR A 97 -4.38 15.13 -11.09
C THR A 97 -2.92 15.29 -11.54
N ARG A 98 -1.97 15.35 -10.58
CA ARG A 98 -0.53 15.34 -10.89
C ARG A 98 -0.10 14.08 -11.64
N PHE A 99 -0.61 12.90 -11.25
CA PHE A 99 -0.27 11.65 -11.92
C PHE A 99 -0.84 11.60 -13.33
N HIS A 100 -2.09 12.08 -13.54
CA HIS A 100 -2.71 12.16 -14.86
C HIS A 100 -1.92 13.10 -15.78
N ALA A 101 -1.51 14.28 -15.31
CA ALA A 101 -0.68 15.21 -16.08
C ALA A 101 0.65 14.57 -16.51
N ALA A 102 1.36 13.93 -15.60
CA ALA A 102 2.61 13.24 -15.88
C ALA A 102 2.43 12.08 -16.90
N ALA A 103 1.36 11.29 -16.76
CA ALA A 103 1.07 10.17 -17.63
C ALA A 103 0.72 10.63 -19.06
N LEU A 104 -0.06 11.72 -19.20
CA LEU A 104 -0.35 12.34 -20.50
C LEU A 104 0.91 12.88 -21.15
N THR A 105 1.71 13.64 -20.40
CA THR A 105 3.00 14.17 -20.89
C THR A 105 3.87 13.04 -21.43
N ALA A 106 4.04 11.95 -20.65
CA ALA A 106 4.85 10.81 -21.06
C ALA A 106 4.30 10.08 -22.29
N LYS A 107 2.97 9.89 -22.37
CA LYS A 107 2.31 9.19 -23.46
C LYS A 107 2.43 9.94 -24.78
N TYR A 108 2.28 11.25 -24.74
CA TYR A 108 2.22 12.10 -25.94
C TYR A 108 3.55 12.80 -26.26
N THR A 109 4.64 12.39 -25.60
CA THR A 109 6.02 12.78 -25.94
C THR A 109 6.74 11.62 -26.61
N PRO A 110 6.80 11.56 -27.96
CA PRO A 110 7.50 10.48 -28.67
C PRO A 110 8.99 10.42 -28.33
N LYS A 111 9.57 9.22 -28.44
CA LYS A 111 11.02 9.05 -28.27
C LYS A 111 11.80 9.95 -29.24
N GLY A 112 12.74 10.72 -28.70
CA GLY A 112 13.58 11.63 -29.47
C GLY A 112 12.98 13.03 -29.65
N THR A 113 11.84 13.33 -29.05
CA THR A 113 11.29 14.69 -29.00
C THR A 113 12.22 15.61 -28.20
N ASP A 114 12.56 16.76 -28.77
CA ASP A 114 13.22 17.84 -28.02
C ASP A 114 12.33 18.30 -26.88
N PHE A 115 12.87 18.53 -25.69
CA PHE A 115 12.09 18.95 -24.50
C PHE A 115 11.32 20.26 -24.70
N LYS A 116 11.77 21.16 -25.58
CA LYS A 116 11.04 22.37 -25.97
C LYS A 116 9.73 22.09 -26.72
N ASN A 117 9.55 20.87 -27.27
CA ASN A 117 8.40 20.44 -28.05
C ASN A 117 7.54 19.41 -27.26
N VAL A 118 7.76 19.26 -25.96
CA VAL A 118 6.87 18.49 -25.09
C VAL A 118 5.50 19.16 -25.10
N PRO A 119 4.40 18.44 -25.34
CA PRO A 119 3.09 19.05 -25.47
C PRO A 119 2.60 19.65 -24.15
N ASP A 120 1.84 20.73 -24.27
CA ASP A 120 1.11 21.32 -23.15
C ASP A 120 0.00 20.36 -22.69
N VAL A 121 -0.16 20.24 -21.38
CA VAL A 121 -1.16 19.36 -20.73
C VAL A 121 -1.96 20.17 -19.72
N THR A 122 -3.30 20.05 -19.82
CA THR A 122 -4.22 20.66 -18.86
C THR A 122 -5.11 19.58 -18.25
N ILE A 123 -5.20 19.52 -16.93
CA ILE A 123 -6.16 18.70 -16.21
C ILE A 123 -7.27 19.60 -15.68
N VAL A 124 -8.49 19.35 -16.11
CA VAL A 124 -9.70 19.99 -15.58
C VAL A 124 -10.43 18.97 -14.73
N TYR A 125 -10.41 19.19 -13.42
CA TYR A 125 -10.98 18.29 -12.42
C TYR A 125 -12.24 18.92 -11.81
N ILE A 126 -13.39 18.37 -12.17
CA ILE A 126 -14.72 18.83 -11.74
C ILE A 126 -15.21 17.94 -10.60
N SER A 127 -15.56 18.50 -9.44
CA SER A 127 -15.96 17.76 -8.26
C SER A 127 -17.24 18.27 -7.61
N GLU A 128 -17.96 17.40 -6.89
CA GLU A 128 -19.09 17.79 -6.03
C GLU A 128 -18.65 18.41 -4.69
N TYR A 129 -17.36 18.53 -4.44
CA TYR A 129 -16.79 19.06 -3.20
C TYR A 129 -15.60 20.00 -3.49
N ASP A 130 -15.32 20.91 -2.58
CA ASP A 130 -14.16 21.80 -2.68
C ASP A 130 -12.88 21.03 -2.29
N VAL A 131 -12.14 20.53 -3.30
CA VAL A 131 -10.90 19.77 -3.14
C VAL A 131 -9.85 20.55 -2.33
N LEU A 132 -9.71 21.85 -2.61
CA LEU A 132 -8.68 22.71 -2.04
C LEU A 132 -9.13 23.43 -0.77
N LYS A 133 -10.41 23.33 -0.41
CA LYS A 133 -11.03 23.97 0.77
C LYS A 133 -10.77 25.48 0.83
N ASN A 134 -10.79 26.13 -0.31
CA ASN A 134 -10.51 27.56 -0.46
C ASN A 134 -11.73 28.41 -0.80
N ASN A 135 -12.92 27.76 -0.89
CA ASN A 135 -14.19 28.41 -1.18
C ASN A 135 -14.20 29.23 -2.50
N GLN A 136 -13.55 28.66 -3.52
CA GLN A 136 -13.56 29.21 -4.88
C GLN A 136 -14.26 28.22 -5.82
N THR A 137 -15.10 28.73 -6.74
CA THR A 137 -15.73 27.87 -7.77
C THR A 137 -14.68 27.20 -8.65
N VAL A 138 -13.66 27.95 -9.05
CA VAL A 138 -12.55 27.47 -9.89
C VAL A 138 -11.23 27.94 -9.31
N THR A 139 -10.27 27.03 -9.22
CA THR A 139 -8.90 27.33 -8.79
C THR A 139 -7.90 26.79 -9.78
N HIS A 140 -7.02 27.67 -10.26
CA HIS A 140 -5.87 27.29 -11.08
C HIS A 140 -4.67 26.96 -10.21
N VAL A 141 -4.09 25.79 -10.40
CA VAL A 141 -2.88 25.36 -9.71
C VAL A 141 -1.75 25.29 -10.73
N THR A 142 -0.71 26.08 -10.50
CA THR A 142 0.47 26.15 -11.37
C THR A 142 1.75 26.13 -10.53
N ARG A 143 2.86 25.74 -11.14
CA ARG A 143 4.17 25.83 -10.51
C ARG A 143 4.66 27.26 -10.44
N CYS A 144 5.29 27.62 -9.32
CA CYS A 144 5.83 28.97 -9.11
C CYS A 144 7.28 28.92 -8.65
N MET A 145 8.09 29.86 -9.14
CA MET A 145 9.37 30.20 -8.52
C MET A 145 9.12 31.04 -7.27
N LYS A 146 9.78 30.69 -6.17
CA LYS A 146 9.75 31.47 -4.92
C LYS A 146 11.04 32.26 -4.80
N ASN A 147 10.96 33.59 -4.95
CA ASN A 147 12.09 34.52 -4.81
C ASN A 147 11.72 35.56 -3.76
N ASP A 148 12.49 35.66 -2.67
CA ASP A 148 12.39 36.72 -1.64
C ASP A 148 10.97 37.09 -1.21
N GLY A 149 10.11 36.06 -1.04
CA GLY A 149 8.72 36.21 -0.61
C GLY A 149 7.70 36.43 -1.74
N SER A 150 8.13 36.53 -3.00
CA SER A 150 7.26 36.57 -4.16
C SER A 150 7.14 35.16 -4.82
N TYR A 151 5.98 34.93 -5.47
CA TYR A 151 5.72 33.73 -6.25
C TYR A 151 5.50 34.13 -7.71
N ILE A 152 6.37 33.64 -8.59
CA ILE A 152 6.32 33.93 -10.04
C ILE A 152 5.92 32.64 -10.76
N PRO A 153 4.79 32.59 -11.48
CA PRO A 153 4.37 31.41 -12.23
C PRO A 153 5.41 30.96 -13.24
N VAL A 154 5.65 29.66 -13.30
CA VAL A 154 6.49 29.03 -14.32
C VAL A 154 5.60 28.56 -15.45
N LYS A 155 5.86 29.07 -16.66
CA LYS A 155 5.14 28.66 -17.87
C LYS A 155 5.84 27.44 -18.48
N ASP A 156 5.51 26.26 -17.95
CA ASP A 156 6.12 25.00 -18.39
C ASP A 156 5.17 24.08 -19.18
N GLY A 157 3.97 24.58 -19.50
CA GLY A 157 2.97 23.86 -20.29
C GLY A 157 2.07 22.93 -19.47
N GLU A 158 2.20 22.88 -18.13
CA GLU A 158 1.28 22.13 -17.28
C GLU A 158 0.36 23.06 -16.48
N ASP A 159 -0.97 22.86 -16.65
CA ASP A 159 -2.02 23.51 -15.89
C ASP A 159 -2.95 22.50 -15.22
N ILE A 160 -3.32 22.73 -13.98
CA ILE A 160 -4.33 21.93 -13.26
C ILE A 160 -5.42 22.86 -12.77
N ILE A 161 -6.67 22.57 -13.17
CA ILE A 161 -7.85 23.36 -12.84
C ILE A 161 -8.73 22.50 -11.94
N PHE A 162 -9.01 22.98 -10.73
CA PHE A 162 -10.04 22.42 -9.86
C PHE A 162 -11.28 23.27 -9.96
N ALA A 163 -12.40 22.67 -10.39
CA ALA A 163 -13.72 23.27 -10.40
C ALA A 163 -14.65 22.46 -9.50
N ASN A 164 -15.54 23.12 -8.76
CA ASN A 164 -16.46 22.40 -7.88
C ASN A 164 -17.88 22.97 -7.96
N THR A 165 -18.85 22.10 -7.64
CA THR A 165 -20.27 22.44 -7.71
C THR A 165 -20.81 22.99 -6.39
N CYS A 166 -20.03 22.99 -5.29
CA CYS A 166 -20.52 23.44 -3.98
C CYS A 166 -20.42 24.96 -3.78
N VAL A 167 -19.63 25.66 -4.59
CA VAL A 167 -19.50 27.12 -4.53
C VAL A 167 -20.32 27.74 -5.65
N ASN A 168 -21.18 28.70 -5.30
CA ASN A 168 -21.95 29.50 -6.25
C ASN A 168 -21.63 30.96 -6.00
N ASP A 169 -20.78 31.54 -6.84
CA ASP A 169 -20.32 32.95 -6.77
C ASP A 169 -21.02 33.87 -7.79
N GLY A 170 -22.00 33.32 -8.53
CA GLY A 170 -22.75 34.05 -9.54
C GLY A 170 -22.02 34.24 -10.88
N SER A 171 -20.83 33.69 -11.04
CA SER A 171 -20.08 33.69 -12.30
C SER A 171 -20.63 32.68 -13.31
N ASP A 172 -20.28 32.82 -14.59
CA ASP A 172 -20.60 31.85 -15.63
C ASP A 172 -19.99 30.46 -15.31
N LYS A 173 -18.84 30.43 -14.62
CA LYS A 173 -18.22 29.20 -14.14
C LYS A 173 -19.07 28.50 -13.10
N SER A 174 -19.59 29.24 -12.11
CA SER A 174 -20.48 28.69 -11.12
C SER A 174 -21.82 28.26 -11.70
N GLU A 175 -22.34 29.01 -12.67
CA GLU A 175 -23.57 28.63 -13.41
C GLU A 175 -23.35 27.29 -14.13
N LEU A 176 -22.23 27.11 -14.85
CA LEU A 176 -21.86 25.84 -15.47
C LEU A 176 -21.79 24.71 -14.43
N MET A 177 -21.15 24.95 -13.29
CA MET A 177 -21.04 23.93 -12.22
C MET A 177 -22.42 23.55 -11.64
N GLN A 178 -23.35 24.50 -11.51
CA GLN A 178 -24.71 24.17 -11.07
C GLN A 178 -25.48 23.35 -12.12
N LEU A 179 -25.28 23.61 -13.41
CA LEU A 179 -25.87 22.78 -14.48
C LEU A 179 -25.38 21.33 -14.45
N MET A 180 -24.14 21.08 -14.01
CA MET A 180 -23.62 19.72 -13.85
C MET A 180 -24.41 18.88 -12.86
N LEU A 181 -25.12 19.50 -11.91
CA LEU A 181 -25.96 18.82 -10.92
C LEU A 181 -27.40 18.57 -11.38
N ASN A 182 -27.81 19.13 -12.52
CA ASN A 182 -29.17 19.03 -12.98
C ASN A 182 -29.50 17.61 -13.47
N LYS A 183 -30.67 17.10 -13.06
CA LYS A 183 -31.21 15.80 -13.49
C LYS A 183 -32.11 15.89 -14.70
N GLU A 184 -32.72 17.05 -14.90
CA GLU A 184 -33.70 17.27 -15.94
C GLU A 184 -33.07 17.90 -17.18
N ALA A 185 -33.78 17.81 -18.30
CA ALA A 185 -33.47 18.57 -19.49
C ALA A 185 -33.57 20.08 -19.20
N PHE A 186 -32.71 20.86 -19.80
CA PHE A 186 -32.73 22.33 -19.64
C PHE A 186 -32.27 23.02 -20.93
N TYR A 187 -32.57 24.30 -21.02
CA TYR A 187 -32.01 25.19 -22.02
C TYR A 187 -31.29 26.34 -21.34
N ASN A 188 -30.04 26.57 -21.73
CA ASN A 188 -29.24 27.69 -21.25
C ASN A 188 -28.55 28.33 -22.45
N GLU A 189 -28.76 29.62 -22.63
CA GLU A 189 -28.23 30.39 -23.81
C GLU A 189 -26.70 30.49 -23.79
N LYS A 190 -26.06 30.47 -22.62
CA LYS A 190 -24.61 30.50 -22.49
C LYS A 190 -23.94 29.16 -22.82
N PHE A 191 -24.69 28.05 -22.64
CA PHE A 191 -24.21 26.69 -22.81
C PHE A 191 -25.08 25.90 -23.79
N PRO A 192 -25.18 26.32 -25.07
CA PRO A 192 -26.09 25.71 -26.02
C PRO A 192 -25.71 24.27 -26.40
N GLN A 193 -24.42 23.91 -26.43
CA GLN A 193 -24.02 22.53 -26.77
C GLN A 193 -24.33 21.55 -25.63
N ILE A 194 -24.09 21.98 -24.40
CA ILE A 194 -24.47 21.20 -23.20
C ILE A 194 -25.99 21.04 -23.15
N SER A 195 -26.76 22.14 -23.39
CA SER A 195 -28.22 22.10 -23.44
C SER A 195 -28.74 21.16 -24.52
N ASN A 196 -28.21 21.22 -25.73
CA ASN A 196 -28.61 20.33 -26.82
C ASN A 196 -28.32 18.86 -26.48
N ALA A 197 -27.16 18.58 -25.90
CA ALA A 197 -26.77 17.24 -25.51
C ALA A 197 -27.67 16.67 -24.40
N ILE A 198 -27.91 17.42 -23.30
CA ILE A 198 -28.76 16.94 -22.21
C ILE A 198 -30.20 16.74 -22.67
N ASN A 199 -30.74 17.65 -23.52
CA ASN A 199 -32.08 17.49 -24.09
C ASN A 199 -32.17 16.25 -24.97
N TYR A 200 -31.15 15.96 -25.78
CA TYR A 200 -31.13 14.72 -26.55
C TYR A 200 -31.24 13.48 -25.64
N PHE A 201 -30.43 13.41 -24.58
CA PHE A 201 -30.43 12.26 -23.68
C PHE A 201 -31.71 12.14 -22.86
N LYS A 202 -32.28 13.24 -22.40
CA LYS A 202 -33.43 13.25 -21.49
C LYS A 202 -34.77 13.19 -22.24
N GLU A 203 -34.89 13.81 -23.41
CA GLU A 203 -36.16 14.02 -24.10
C GLU A 203 -36.38 13.06 -25.28
N THR A 204 -35.31 12.46 -25.86
CA THR A 204 -35.50 11.58 -27.00
C THR A 204 -35.43 10.11 -26.64
N GLU A 205 -36.22 9.26 -27.32
CA GLU A 205 -36.20 7.81 -27.12
C GLU A 205 -34.81 7.21 -27.38
N GLY A 206 -34.10 7.73 -28.40
CA GLY A 206 -32.72 7.34 -28.71
C GLY A 206 -31.73 7.63 -27.58
N GLY A 207 -31.76 8.85 -27.06
CA GLY A 207 -30.91 9.28 -25.95
C GLY A 207 -31.19 8.52 -24.67
N GLN A 208 -32.47 8.33 -24.35
CA GLN A 208 -32.89 7.53 -23.19
C GLN A 208 -32.42 6.06 -23.29
N SER A 209 -32.50 5.49 -24.50
CA SER A 209 -31.97 4.14 -24.74
C SER A 209 -30.46 4.06 -24.57
N GLU A 210 -29.69 5.06 -25.03
CA GLU A 210 -28.25 5.16 -24.79
C GLU A 210 -27.91 5.26 -23.31
N MET A 211 -28.66 6.07 -22.54
CA MET A 211 -28.51 6.17 -21.08
C MET A 211 -28.82 4.84 -20.36
N CYS A 212 -29.88 4.14 -20.75
CA CYS A 212 -30.19 2.83 -20.17
C CYS A 212 -29.08 1.82 -20.44
N LYS A 213 -28.55 1.82 -21.68
CA LYS A 213 -27.45 0.95 -22.07
C LYS A 213 -26.18 1.22 -21.25
N ILE A 214 -25.77 2.48 -21.09
CA ILE A 214 -24.58 2.81 -20.31
C ILE A 214 -24.75 2.41 -18.84
N VAL A 215 -25.92 2.61 -18.23
CA VAL A 215 -26.20 2.15 -16.87
C VAL A 215 -26.07 0.63 -16.74
N GLU A 216 -26.62 -0.11 -17.71
CA GLU A 216 -26.47 -1.58 -17.72
C GLU A 216 -25.02 -2.02 -17.86
N ASP A 217 -24.24 -1.37 -18.74
CA ASP A 217 -22.82 -1.67 -18.96
C ASP A 217 -22.00 -1.36 -17.70
N TYR A 218 -22.23 -0.23 -17.03
CA TYR A 218 -21.59 0.09 -15.73
C TYR A 218 -21.93 -0.94 -14.64
N ALA A 219 -23.18 -1.36 -14.56
CA ALA A 219 -23.58 -2.39 -13.60
C ALA A 219 -22.84 -3.72 -13.84
N LYS A 220 -22.66 -4.11 -15.11
CA LYS A 220 -21.89 -5.31 -15.50
C LYS A 220 -20.40 -5.17 -15.18
N GLU A 221 -19.79 -4.02 -15.48
CA GLU A 221 -18.39 -3.74 -15.18
C GLU A 221 -18.12 -3.73 -13.67
N TYR A 222 -18.99 -3.08 -12.90
CA TYR A 222 -18.91 -3.07 -11.44
C TYR A 222 -19.02 -4.46 -10.83
N ALA A 223 -20.00 -5.27 -11.29
CA ALA A 223 -20.15 -6.65 -10.84
C ALA A 223 -18.89 -7.49 -11.16
N LYS A 224 -18.32 -7.31 -12.36
CA LYS A 224 -17.08 -8.00 -12.78
C LYS A 224 -15.88 -7.60 -11.92
N SER A 225 -15.70 -6.31 -11.66
CA SER A 225 -14.63 -5.79 -10.80
C SER A 225 -14.75 -6.32 -9.37
N SER A 226 -15.95 -6.27 -8.79
CA SER A 226 -16.20 -6.78 -7.43
C SER A 226 -15.92 -8.28 -7.30
N ILE A 227 -16.26 -9.07 -8.32
CA ILE A 227 -15.94 -10.50 -8.36
C ILE A 227 -14.42 -10.70 -8.43
N GLN A 228 -13.73 -9.94 -9.26
CA GLN A 228 -12.28 -10.03 -9.41
C GLN A 228 -11.56 -9.64 -8.10
N GLU A 229 -11.97 -8.57 -7.46
CA GLU A 229 -11.44 -8.14 -6.14
C GLU A 229 -11.65 -9.21 -5.07
N ALA A 230 -12.84 -9.83 -5.04
CA ALA A 230 -13.13 -10.93 -4.12
C ALA A 230 -12.23 -12.16 -4.36
N ILE A 231 -11.94 -12.48 -5.63
CA ILE A 231 -11.03 -13.58 -6.00
C ILE A 231 -9.61 -13.26 -5.55
N GLU A 232 -9.13 -12.04 -5.77
CA GLU A 232 -7.79 -11.61 -5.36
C GLU A 232 -7.63 -11.58 -3.84
N ALA A 233 -8.63 -11.04 -3.13
CA ALA A 233 -8.64 -11.05 -1.66
C ALA A 233 -8.59 -12.49 -1.11
N LYS A 234 -9.34 -13.42 -1.73
CA LYS A 234 -9.31 -14.84 -1.35
C LYS A 234 -7.92 -15.47 -1.56
N LYS A 235 -7.26 -15.19 -2.71
CA LYS A 235 -5.91 -15.68 -2.98
C LYS A 235 -4.89 -15.16 -1.96
N LEU A 236 -4.94 -13.87 -1.64
CA LEU A 236 -4.06 -13.26 -0.64
C LEU A 236 -4.29 -13.86 0.76
N ALA A 237 -5.54 -14.10 1.14
CA ALA A 237 -5.87 -14.75 2.41
C ALA A 237 -5.34 -16.19 2.48
N GLU A 238 -5.44 -16.96 1.40
CA GLU A 238 -4.89 -18.32 1.31
C GLU A 238 -3.35 -18.33 1.39
N GLU A 239 -2.69 -17.38 0.75
CA GLU A 239 -1.23 -17.23 0.80
C GLU A 239 -0.76 -16.86 2.22
N ALA A 240 -1.42 -15.87 2.84
CA ALA A 240 -1.15 -15.49 4.23
C ALA A 240 -1.32 -16.67 5.19
N LYS A 241 -2.36 -17.50 5.01
CA LYS A 241 -2.57 -18.70 5.81
C LYS A 241 -1.43 -19.72 5.64
N ARG A 242 -0.98 -19.96 4.41
CA ARG A 242 0.17 -20.86 4.13
C ARG A 242 1.46 -20.36 4.79
N LEU A 243 1.72 -19.06 4.76
CA LEU A 243 2.89 -18.46 5.41
C LEU A 243 2.82 -18.62 6.94
N MET A 244 1.67 -18.37 7.55
CA MET A 244 1.46 -18.59 8.99
C MET A 244 1.68 -20.06 9.40
N GLU A 245 1.12 -21.01 8.65
CA GLU A 245 1.31 -22.44 8.92
C GLU A 245 2.79 -22.86 8.79
N ALA A 246 3.51 -22.31 7.80
CA ALA A 246 4.94 -22.57 7.64
C ALA A 246 5.77 -22.00 8.79
N GLU A 247 5.41 -20.82 9.30
CA GLU A 247 6.08 -20.19 10.43
C GLU A 247 5.81 -20.92 11.75
N GLN A 248 4.58 -21.39 11.95
CA GLN A 248 4.23 -22.25 13.10
C GLN A 248 5.04 -23.54 13.11
N ARG A 249 5.16 -24.23 11.97
CA ARG A 249 5.98 -25.46 11.86
C ARG A 249 7.45 -25.20 12.20
N LYS A 250 8.02 -24.07 11.72
CA LYS A 250 9.40 -23.68 12.08
C LYS A 250 9.56 -23.43 13.58
N ALA A 251 8.58 -22.79 14.20
CA ALA A 251 8.59 -22.52 15.63
C ALA A 251 8.49 -23.80 16.46
N GLU A 252 7.63 -24.75 16.05
CA GLU A 252 7.51 -26.06 16.69
C GLU A 252 8.79 -26.90 16.57
N ASP A 253 9.41 -26.92 15.39
CA ASP A 253 10.69 -27.60 15.17
C ASP A 253 11.83 -26.99 16.00
N ALA A 254 11.87 -25.65 16.10
CA ALA A 254 12.85 -24.96 16.96
C ALA A 254 12.64 -25.31 18.45
N LYS A 255 11.39 -25.36 18.90
CA LYS A 255 11.03 -25.73 20.27
C LYS A 255 11.47 -27.19 20.58
N ARG A 256 11.19 -28.12 19.66
CA ARG A 256 11.60 -29.53 19.82
C ARG A 256 13.12 -29.66 19.90
N LYS A 257 13.87 -28.98 19.03
CA LYS A 257 15.35 -28.96 19.07
C LYS A 257 15.89 -28.40 20.40
N ALA A 258 15.26 -27.35 20.93
CA ALA A 258 15.65 -26.78 22.22
C ALA A 258 15.37 -27.73 23.40
N GLU A 259 14.27 -28.48 23.36
CA GLU A 259 13.95 -29.49 24.37
C GLU A 259 14.94 -30.69 24.31
N ASP A 260 15.29 -31.14 23.12
CA ASP A 260 16.28 -32.24 22.93
C ASP A 260 17.65 -31.79 23.44
N ALA A 261 18.14 -30.61 23.08
CA ALA A 261 19.40 -30.06 23.58
C ALA A 261 19.41 -29.89 25.12
N LYS A 262 18.28 -29.50 25.72
CA LYS A 262 18.16 -29.47 27.19
C LYS A 262 18.27 -30.84 27.84
N ARG A 263 17.64 -31.85 27.23
CA ARG A 263 17.74 -33.24 27.73
C ARG A 263 19.17 -33.75 27.67
N GLU A 264 19.89 -33.52 26.56
CA GLU A 264 21.30 -33.90 26.43
C GLU A 264 22.18 -33.22 27.48
N ALA A 265 22.00 -31.90 27.69
CA ALA A 265 22.72 -31.17 28.71
C ALA A 265 22.44 -31.67 30.15
N ASP A 266 21.19 -31.99 30.47
CA ASP A 266 20.82 -32.56 31.75
C ASP A 266 21.44 -33.97 31.96
N GLU A 267 21.51 -34.77 30.89
CA GLU A 267 22.16 -36.11 30.95
C GLU A 267 23.69 -36.01 31.12
N GLU A 268 24.36 -35.08 30.42
CA GLU A 268 25.78 -34.81 30.63
C GLU A 268 26.09 -34.34 32.06
N LYS A 269 25.25 -33.46 32.60
CA LYS A 269 25.39 -33.01 33.98
C LYS A 269 25.24 -34.13 34.99
N ARG A 270 24.30 -35.04 34.75
CA ARG A 270 24.12 -36.23 35.63
C ARG A 270 25.35 -37.14 35.59
N LYS A 271 25.92 -37.37 34.37
CA LYS A 271 27.13 -38.18 34.24
C LYS A 271 28.32 -37.55 34.94
N ALA A 272 28.52 -36.22 34.79
CA ALA A 272 29.57 -35.48 35.47
C ALA A 272 29.41 -35.48 37.00
N ASP A 273 28.19 -35.38 37.53
CA ASP A 273 27.93 -35.43 38.96
C ASP A 273 28.17 -36.86 39.55
N GLU A 274 27.84 -37.89 38.79
CA GLU A 274 28.14 -39.29 39.15
C GLU A 274 29.64 -39.56 39.16
N GLU A 275 30.39 -39.09 38.20
CA GLU A 275 31.86 -39.18 38.19
C GLU A 275 32.52 -38.47 39.39
N LYS A 276 32.05 -37.24 39.69
CA LYS A 276 32.52 -36.50 40.88
C LYS A 276 32.24 -37.27 42.18
N ARG A 277 31.04 -37.90 42.28
CA ARG A 277 30.71 -38.74 43.45
C ARG A 277 31.62 -39.92 43.56
N LYS A 278 31.86 -40.68 42.45
CA LYS A 278 32.77 -41.85 42.44
C LYS A 278 34.20 -41.42 42.81
N ALA A 279 34.67 -40.31 42.26
CA ALA A 279 36.00 -39.76 42.60
C ALA A 279 36.11 -39.38 44.10
N LYS A 280 35.07 -38.75 44.67
CA LYS A 280 35.02 -38.43 46.10
C LYS A 280 35.01 -39.69 46.99
N GLU A 281 34.25 -40.68 46.61
CA GLU A 281 34.20 -41.97 47.33
C GLU A 281 35.53 -42.71 47.24
N ALA A 282 36.19 -42.72 46.06
CA ALA A 282 37.52 -43.33 45.88
C ALA A 282 38.59 -42.58 46.75
N LYS A 283 38.58 -41.26 46.77
CA LYS A 283 39.45 -40.45 47.65
C LYS A 283 39.21 -40.78 49.13
N CYS A 284 37.98 -40.83 49.57
CA CYS A 284 37.67 -41.17 50.94
C CYS A 284 38.14 -42.60 51.36
N LYS A 285 38.05 -43.56 50.43
CA LYS A 285 38.58 -44.92 50.66
C LYS A 285 40.09 -44.95 50.74
N ALA A 286 40.79 -44.16 49.88
CA ALA A 286 42.23 -44.04 49.90
C ALA A 286 42.73 -43.39 51.22
N ASP A 287 42.09 -42.29 51.63
CA ASP A 287 42.41 -41.59 52.87
C ASP A 287 42.27 -42.50 54.08
N LYS A 288 41.16 -43.27 54.15
CA LYS A 288 40.95 -44.31 55.23
C LYS A 288 41.98 -45.41 55.19
N ALA A 289 42.42 -45.88 54.02
CA ALA A 289 43.47 -46.88 53.89
C ALA A 289 44.82 -46.34 54.35
N ILE A 290 45.16 -45.12 54.03
CA ILE A 290 46.36 -44.43 54.49
C ILE A 290 46.33 -44.31 56.03
N GLU A 291 45.21 -43.83 56.60
CA GLU A 291 45.05 -43.71 58.06
C GLU A 291 45.25 -45.04 58.78
N LYS A 292 44.62 -46.11 58.21
CA LYS A 292 44.75 -47.47 58.76
C LYS A 292 46.19 -47.94 58.72
N ASN A 293 46.92 -47.68 57.62
CA ASN A 293 48.30 -48.07 57.46
C ASN A 293 49.20 -47.29 58.43
N ASN A 294 48.96 -45.96 58.57
CA ASN A 294 49.73 -45.14 59.53
C ASN A 294 49.51 -45.60 60.97
N ARG A 295 48.27 -45.99 61.37
CA ARG A 295 47.99 -46.61 62.71
C ARG A 295 48.77 -47.89 62.93
N LEU A 296 48.90 -48.76 61.93
CA LEU A 296 49.67 -49.96 62.03
C LEU A 296 51.16 -49.68 62.28
N ILE A 297 51.73 -48.69 61.51
CA ILE A 297 53.11 -48.27 61.66
C ILE A 297 53.38 -47.74 63.05
N VAL A 298 52.50 -46.87 63.59
CA VAL A 298 52.64 -46.33 64.94
C VAL A 298 52.47 -47.36 66.01
N ASN A 299 51.57 -48.32 65.85
CA ASN A 299 51.44 -49.44 66.80
C ASN A 299 52.75 -50.32 66.91
N VAL A 300 53.43 -50.51 65.76
CA VAL A 300 54.71 -51.22 65.77
C VAL A 300 55.84 -50.40 66.32
N LEU A 301 55.76 -49.05 66.25
CA LEU A 301 56.70 -48.13 66.91
C LEU A 301 56.61 -48.16 68.47
N SER A 302 55.44 -48.48 69.01
CA SER A 302 55.20 -48.50 70.43
C SER A 302 56.24 -49.43 71.16
N GLY A 303 57.11 -48.80 71.94
CA GLY A 303 58.19 -49.51 72.68
C GLY A 303 59.46 -49.82 71.89
N ARG A 304 59.62 -49.33 70.65
CA ARG A 304 60.79 -49.52 69.80
C ARG A 304 61.34 -48.17 69.32
N SER A 305 62.64 -48.18 68.92
CA SER A 305 63.18 -47.02 68.26
C SER A 305 62.66 -46.97 66.78
N TYR A 306 62.75 -45.81 66.08
CA TYR A 306 62.34 -45.65 64.70
C TYR A 306 63.07 -46.64 63.78
N GLU A 307 64.35 -46.88 64.05
CA GLU A 307 65.16 -47.82 63.28
C GLU A 307 64.64 -49.29 63.47
N GLN A 308 64.34 -49.68 64.68
CA GLN A 308 63.79 -50.99 64.97
C GLN A 308 62.37 -51.19 64.35
N ALA A 309 61.55 -50.16 64.37
CA ALA A 309 60.24 -50.21 63.77
C ALA A 309 60.31 -50.26 62.20
N ALA A 310 61.24 -49.51 61.64
CA ALA A 310 61.48 -49.53 60.18
C ALA A 310 61.95 -50.91 59.69
N GLU A 311 62.86 -51.53 60.42
CA GLU A 311 63.37 -52.91 60.12
C GLU A 311 62.23 -53.95 60.19
N VAL A 312 61.39 -53.90 61.19
CA VAL A 312 60.23 -54.84 61.38
C VAL A 312 59.20 -54.69 60.27
N LEU A 313 58.95 -53.47 59.80
CA LEU A 313 57.95 -53.16 58.77
C LEU A 313 58.51 -53.23 57.33
N GLY A 314 59.83 -53.27 57.18
CA GLY A 314 60.47 -53.28 55.88
C GLY A 314 60.30 -51.99 55.11
N ILE A 315 60.19 -50.85 55.84
CA ILE A 315 60.00 -49.51 55.28
C ILE A 315 61.14 -48.58 55.78
N SER A 316 61.25 -47.39 55.21
CA SER A 316 62.27 -46.44 55.63
C SER A 316 61.95 -45.81 57.02
N VAL A 317 62.98 -45.38 57.78
CA VAL A 317 62.85 -44.62 59.01
C VAL A 317 62.06 -43.33 58.83
N GLU A 318 62.18 -42.74 57.67
CA GLU A 318 61.49 -41.52 57.29
C GLU A 318 59.94 -41.75 57.13
N GLU A 319 59.56 -42.89 56.56
CA GLU A 319 58.14 -43.29 56.43
C GLU A 319 57.50 -43.54 57.79
N VAL A 320 58.25 -44.14 58.77
CA VAL A 320 57.76 -44.34 60.13
C VAL A 320 57.56 -42.97 60.83
N LYS A 321 58.46 -42.02 60.72
CA LYS A 321 58.34 -40.67 61.27
C LYS A 321 57.18 -39.92 60.65
N GLN A 322 56.98 -40.00 59.35
CA GLN A 322 55.89 -39.37 58.63
C GLN A 322 54.52 -39.90 59.10
N ALA A 323 54.39 -41.22 59.29
CA ALA A 323 53.17 -41.83 59.77
C ALA A 323 52.77 -41.33 61.17
N GLU A 324 53.72 -41.17 62.07
CA GLU A 324 53.52 -40.64 63.42
C GLU A 324 53.08 -39.16 63.39
N VAL A 325 53.74 -38.35 62.56
CA VAL A 325 53.38 -36.91 62.37
C VAL A 325 51.96 -36.76 61.80
N MET A 326 51.61 -37.59 60.84
CA MET A 326 50.26 -37.60 60.24
C MET A 326 49.18 -37.92 61.24
N LEU A 327 49.39 -38.90 62.13
CA LEU A 327 48.41 -39.25 63.16
C LEU A 327 48.31 -38.26 64.33
N LYS A 328 49.37 -37.50 64.59
CA LYS A 328 49.38 -36.46 65.61
C LYS A 328 48.71 -35.11 65.11
N LYS A 329 48.47 -34.98 63.82
CA LYS A 329 47.80 -33.81 63.22
C LYS A 329 46.29 -34.01 63.08
N ASN A 330 45.77 -35.18 63.17
CA ASN A 330 44.36 -35.52 63.18
C ASN A 330 43.87 -35.79 64.61
#